data_3b9963f4b604519079f2bded1116fad3
#
_entry.id   3b9963f4b604519079f2bded1116fad3
#
_cell.length_a   1.000
_cell.length_b   1.000
_cell.length_c   1.000
_cell.angle_alpha   90.00
_cell.angle_beta   90.00
_cell.angle_gamma   90.00
#
_symmetry.space_group_name_H-M   'P 1'
#
loop_
_entity.id
_entity.type
_entity.pdbx_description
1 polymer ?
#
loop_
_entity_poly.entity_id
_entity_poly.type
_entity_poly.pdbx_seq_one_letter_code
_entity_poly.pdbx_strand_id
1 'polypeptide(L)'
;MPSVERRKSKPAGALLSWFACAIAACSLLVAQQPAAGAEHGSVANATFTSKIADGAPVDFRQEFENQARVVYYYTEILGLQGQSVTHRWKFGGKVVQEVKLPVKGARQGVWSMNKMQPERTGNWMVEVVDPRGEVIRIDNFAYNPPL
;
A
#
# COMPACT_ATOMS: atom_id res chain seq x y z
N MET A 1 86.53 -36.08 50.58
CA MET A 1 85.39 -36.42 51.39
C MET A 1 84.64 -35.16 51.75
N PRO A 2 83.73 -34.75 51.08
CA PRO A 2 82.63 -34.18 51.80
C PRO A 2 81.28 -34.37 51.10
N SER A 3 80.45 -34.60 51.87
CA SER A 3 79.03 -34.42 52.07
C SER A 3 78.24 -33.75 50.95
N VAL A 4 77.40 -34.56 50.39
CA VAL A 4 76.39 -34.15 49.45
C VAL A 4 75.21 -33.63 50.26
N GLU A 5 74.96 -32.36 50.18
CA GLU A 5 73.81 -31.72 50.75
C GLU A 5 72.60 -31.77 49.80
N ARG A 6 71.59 -32.44 50.26
CA ARG A 6 70.35 -32.72 49.56
C ARG A 6 69.39 -31.55 49.73
N ARG A 7 69.36 -30.71 48.73
CA ARG A 7 68.26 -29.65 48.67
C ARG A 7 66.99 -30.26 48.19
N LYS A 8 66.08 -30.34 49.06
CA LYS A 8 64.63 -30.54 48.74
C LYS A 8 64.07 -29.33 48.01
N SER A 9 63.79 -29.46 46.77
CA SER A 9 62.98 -28.49 46.08
C SER A 9 61.51 -28.79 46.32
N LYS A 10 60.85 -27.83 46.91
CA LYS A 10 59.43 -27.83 47.06
C LYS A 10 58.76 -27.67 45.67
N PRO A 11 57.73 -28.43 45.36
CA PRO A 11 56.93 -28.13 44.20
C PRO A 11 56.14 -26.85 44.45
N ALA A 12 56.33 -25.84 43.58
CA ALA A 12 55.55 -24.65 43.56
C ALA A 12 54.11 -25.02 43.20
N GLY A 13 53.20 -24.58 44.02
CA GLY A 13 51.79 -24.79 43.81
C GLY A 13 51.34 -24.15 42.48
N ALA A 14 50.69 -24.95 41.70
CA ALA A 14 50.01 -24.49 40.51
C ALA A 14 48.84 -23.60 40.94
N LEU A 15 49.01 -22.30 40.77
CA LEU A 15 47.90 -21.37 40.80
C LEU A 15 47.09 -21.62 39.53
N LEU A 16 46.04 -22.39 39.67
CA LEU A 16 44.97 -22.41 38.67
C LEU A 16 44.31 -21.05 38.64
N SER A 17 44.79 -20.20 37.78
CA SER A 17 44.10 -19.02 37.39
C SER A 17 42.83 -19.42 36.65
N TRP A 18 41.73 -19.41 37.33
CA TRP A 18 40.41 -19.52 36.70
C TRP A 18 40.12 -18.20 36.03
N PHE A 19 40.56 -18.06 34.81
CA PHE A 19 39.99 -17.04 33.94
C PHE A 19 38.57 -17.50 33.63
N ALA A 20 37.65 -17.03 34.47
CA ALA A 20 36.25 -17.00 34.10
C ALA A 20 36.11 -16.06 32.91
N CYS A 21 36.13 -16.63 31.73
CA CYS A 21 35.73 -15.96 30.51
C CYS A 21 34.23 -15.69 30.64
N ALA A 22 33.89 -14.56 31.22
CA ALA A 22 32.52 -14.03 31.15
C ALA A 22 32.25 -13.67 29.69
N ILE A 23 31.71 -14.66 28.95
CA ILE A 23 31.10 -14.40 27.67
C ILE A 23 29.86 -13.59 27.99
N ALA A 24 30.00 -12.25 27.94
CA ALA A 24 28.88 -11.35 27.88
C ALA A 24 28.15 -11.67 26.56
N ALA A 25 27.15 -12.55 26.66
CA ALA A 25 26.19 -12.74 25.62
C ALA A 25 25.45 -11.39 25.49
N CYS A 26 25.96 -10.55 24.62
CA CYS A 26 25.25 -9.37 24.13
C CYS A 26 24.08 -9.90 23.34
N SER A 27 22.98 -10.21 24.01
CA SER A 27 21.70 -10.47 23.40
C SER A 27 21.30 -9.17 22.71
N LEU A 28 21.62 -9.07 21.42
CA LEU A 28 21.00 -8.10 20.55
C LEU A 28 19.51 -8.43 20.54
N LEU A 29 18.76 -7.75 21.42
CA LEU A 29 17.33 -7.61 21.25
C LEU A 29 17.18 -6.86 19.93
N VAL A 30 17.10 -7.61 18.84
CA VAL A 30 16.48 -7.10 17.62
C VAL A 30 15.04 -6.84 18.02
N ALA A 31 14.74 -5.59 18.33
CA ALA A 31 13.36 -5.14 18.42
C ALA A 31 12.77 -5.45 17.05
N GLN A 32 12.03 -6.54 16.98
CA GLN A 32 11.13 -6.78 15.87
C GLN A 32 10.10 -5.65 15.96
N GLN A 33 10.35 -4.57 15.22
CA GLN A 33 9.31 -3.63 14.91
C GLN A 33 8.20 -4.46 14.27
N PRO A 34 6.97 -4.42 14.81
CA PRO A 34 5.87 -4.98 14.08
C PRO A 34 5.94 -4.31 12.70
N ALA A 35 6.08 -5.09 11.65
CA ALA A 35 5.85 -4.60 10.32
C ALA A 35 4.51 -3.89 10.41
N ALA A 36 4.52 -2.57 10.22
CA ALA A 36 3.29 -1.81 10.13
C ALA A 36 2.50 -2.54 9.07
N GLY A 37 1.47 -3.28 9.51
CA GLY A 37 0.64 -4.05 8.61
C GLY A 37 0.22 -3.06 7.55
N ALA A 38 0.56 -3.32 6.29
CA ALA A 38 0.18 -2.45 5.22
C ALA A 38 -1.34 -2.29 5.33
N GLU A 39 -1.78 -1.11 5.79
CA GLU A 39 -3.20 -0.87 5.97
C GLU A 39 -3.85 -1.13 4.62
N HIS A 40 -4.77 -2.08 4.62
CA HIS A 40 -5.54 -2.38 3.44
C HIS A 40 -6.45 -1.18 3.19
N GLY A 41 -6.16 -0.42 2.14
CA GLY A 41 -7.05 0.63 1.73
C GLY A 41 -8.42 0.09 1.41
N SER A 42 -9.44 0.87 1.66
CA SER A 42 -10.81 0.54 1.30
C SER A 42 -11.51 1.72 0.63
N VAL A 43 -12.55 1.40 -0.13
CA VAL A 43 -13.40 2.39 -0.79
C VAL A 43 -14.72 2.45 -0.03
N ALA A 44 -14.94 3.54 0.72
CA ALA A 44 -16.15 3.73 1.50
C ALA A 44 -17.35 4.11 0.62
N ASN A 45 -17.10 4.86 -0.45
CA ASN A 45 -18.11 5.27 -1.42
C ASN A 45 -17.48 5.41 -2.81
N ALA A 46 -18.26 5.11 -3.84
CA ALA A 46 -17.86 5.29 -5.23
C ALA A 46 -19.07 5.59 -6.10
N THR A 47 -18.92 6.49 -7.06
CA THR A 47 -19.97 6.82 -8.01
C THR A 47 -19.41 7.41 -9.29
N PHE A 48 -20.17 7.22 -10.38
CA PHE A 48 -19.99 8.03 -11.58
C PHE A 48 -20.85 9.28 -11.49
N THR A 49 -20.38 10.36 -12.05
CA THR A 49 -21.06 11.66 -12.03
C THR A 49 -20.79 12.45 -13.31
N SER A 50 -21.71 13.33 -13.64
CA SER A 50 -21.56 14.23 -14.78
C SER A 50 -20.59 15.38 -14.50
N LYS A 51 -20.38 15.72 -13.20
CA LYS A 51 -19.55 16.86 -12.79
C LYS A 51 -19.07 16.70 -11.34
N ILE A 52 -17.92 17.28 -11.06
CA ILE A 52 -17.44 17.51 -9.69
C ILE A 52 -17.59 19.01 -9.39
N ALA A 53 -18.20 19.34 -8.26
CA ALA A 53 -18.28 20.68 -7.72
C ALA A 53 -17.88 20.66 -6.23
N ASP A 54 -17.06 21.62 -5.82
CA ASP A 54 -16.55 21.74 -4.45
C ASP A 54 -15.95 20.42 -3.91
N GLY A 55 -15.28 19.66 -4.79
CA GLY A 55 -14.65 18.40 -4.44
C GLY A 55 -15.60 17.21 -4.27
N ALA A 56 -16.88 17.36 -4.60
CA ALA A 56 -17.91 16.34 -4.47
C ALA A 56 -18.65 16.08 -5.80
N PRO A 57 -19.22 14.87 -6.00
CA PRO A 57 -20.04 14.58 -7.15
C PRO A 57 -21.38 15.34 -7.07
N VAL A 58 -21.82 15.89 -8.20
CA VAL A 58 -23.10 16.63 -8.27
C VAL A 58 -24.31 15.73 -8.46
N ASP A 59 -24.10 14.54 -8.99
CA ASP A 59 -25.14 13.53 -9.23
C ASP A 59 -24.53 12.12 -9.09
N PHE A 60 -25.41 11.11 -9.12
CA PHE A 60 -25.05 9.70 -9.02
C PHE A 60 -25.63 8.99 -10.24
N ARG A 61 -24.76 8.50 -11.13
CA ARG A 61 -25.19 7.90 -12.39
C ARG A 61 -24.56 6.55 -12.64
N GLN A 62 -25.34 5.65 -13.20
CA GLN A 62 -24.88 4.36 -13.74
C GLN A 62 -25.03 4.30 -15.26
N GLU A 63 -25.67 5.32 -15.85
CA GLU A 63 -25.89 5.43 -17.28
C GLU A 63 -25.60 6.84 -17.76
N PHE A 64 -25.01 6.93 -18.94
CA PHE A 64 -24.74 8.17 -19.65
C PHE A 64 -25.14 8.01 -21.11
N GLU A 65 -25.73 9.05 -21.67
CA GLU A 65 -25.91 9.12 -23.11
C GLU A 65 -24.59 9.45 -23.81
N ASN A 66 -24.40 8.98 -25.03
CA ASN A 66 -23.16 9.17 -25.78
C ASN A 66 -22.92 10.62 -26.23
N GLN A 67 -23.83 11.55 -25.88
CA GLN A 67 -23.62 12.99 -25.96
C GLN A 67 -22.75 13.53 -24.83
N ALA A 68 -22.67 12.83 -23.69
CA ALA A 68 -21.77 13.17 -22.60
C ALA A 68 -20.33 13.00 -23.06
N ARG A 69 -19.58 14.09 -23.12
CA ARG A 69 -18.18 14.09 -23.60
C ARG A 69 -17.16 13.78 -22.51
N VAL A 70 -17.60 13.85 -21.27
CA VAL A 70 -16.77 13.59 -20.08
C VAL A 70 -17.60 12.84 -19.06
N VAL A 71 -17.03 11.81 -18.48
CA VAL A 71 -17.58 11.11 -17.32
C VAL A 71 -16.55 11.18 -16.20
N TYR A 72 -16.99 11.52 -15.00
CA TYR A 72 -16.18 11.52 -13.80
C TYR A 72 -16.45 10.27 -12.98
N TYR A 73 -15.41 9.77 -12.37
CA TYR A 73 -15.51 8.72 -11.36
C TYR A 73 -14.93 9.23 -10.05
N TYR A 74 -15.76 9.28 -9.03
CA TYR A 74 -15.45 9.74 -7.69
C TYR A 74 -15.38 8.55 -6.73
N THR A 75 -14.38 8.54 -5.86
CA THR A 75 -14.24 7.54 -4.80
C THR A 75 -13.85 8.19 -3.49
N GLU A 76 -14.35 7.67 -2.39
CA GLU A 76 -13.95 8.03 -1.04
C GLU A 76 -13.07 6.93 -0.47
N ILE A 77 -11.80 7.26 -0.26
CA ILE A 77 -10.75 6.32 0.12
C ILE A 77 -10.48 6.42 1.62
N LEU A 78 -10.32 5.25 2.25
CA LEU A 78 -9.93 5.09 3.66
C LEU A 78 -8.61 4.33 3.78
N GLY A 79 -7.80 4.67 4.79
CA GLY A 79 -6.64 3.88 5.20
C GLY A 79 -5.42 3.96 4.28
N LEU A 80 -5.39 4.90 3.32
CA LEU A 80 -4.25 5.08 2.40
C LEU A 80 -3.61 6.46 2.50
N GLN A 81 -3.69 7.12 3.65
CA GLN A 81 -3.07 8.43 3.85
C GLN A 81 -1.57 8.40 3.52
N GLY A 82 -1.12 9.39 2.73
CA GLY A 82 0.27 9.50 2.27
C GLY A 82 0.63 8.59 1.10
N GLN A 83 -0.32 7.80 0.62
CA GLN A 83 -0.16 6.89 -0.51
C GLN A 83 -0.98 7.36 -1.72
N SER A 84 -1.14 6.52 -2.73
CA SER A 84 -1.93 6.83 -3.92
C SER A 84 -2.79 5.64 -4.31
N VAL A 85 -3.97 5.91 -4.87
CA VAL A 85 -4.77 4.93 -5.59
C VAL A 85 -4.71 5.20 -7.08
N THR A 86 -4.99 4.21 -7.88
CA THR A 86 -5.09 4.34 -9.34
C THR A 86 -6.50 4.01 -9.79
N HIS A 87 -7.15 4.93 -10.50
CA HIS A 87 -8.35 4.64 -11.24
C HIS A 87 -7.97 4.14 -12.63
N ARG A 88 -8.32 2.89 -12.91
CA ARG A 88 -8.04 2.23 -14.18
C ARG A 88 -9.33 2.11 -14.98
N TRP A 89 -9.45 2.91 -16.03
CA TRP A 89 -10.59 2.91 -16.93
C TRP A 89 -10.43 1.83 -17.99
N LYS A 90 -11.49 1.05 -18.20
CA LYS A 90 -11.49 -0.08 -19.15
C LYS A 90 -12.70 -0.03 -20.05
N PHE A 91 -12.48 -0.38 -21.30
CA PHE A 91 -13.52 -0.57 -22.31
C PHE A 91 -13.22 -1.83 -23.12
N GLY A 92 -14.23 -2.68 -23.29
CA GLY A 92 -14.06 -3.96 -24.01
C GLY A 92 -12.97 -4.85 -23.40
N GLY A 93 -12.80 -4.83 -22.09
CA GLY A 93 -11.78 -5.60 -21.37
C GLY A 93 -10.36 -5.00 -21.42
N LYS A 94 -10.15 -3.91 -22.17
CA LYS A 94 -8.85 -3.26 -22.32
C LYS A 94 -8.74 -2.02 -21.48
N VAL A 95 -7.58 -1.78 -20.89
CA VAL A 95 -7.26 -0.53 -20.19
C VAL A 95 -7.13 0.57 -21.24
N VAL A 96 -7.89 1.65 -21.06
CA VAL A 96 -7.87 2.83 -21.93
C VAL A 96 -7.22 4.04 -21.27
N GLN A 97 -7.23 4.08 -19.92
CA GLN A 97 -6.60 5.14 -19.15
C GLN A 97 -6.32 4.67 -17.73
N GLU A 98 -5.23 5.15 -17.16
CA GLU A 98 -4.90 5.03 -15.74
C GLU A 98 -4.62 6.40 -15.15
N VAL A 99 -5.20 6.71 -14.01
CA VAL A 99 -5.01 7.97 -13.31
C VAL A 99 -4.58 7.68 -11.87
N LYS A 100 -3.35 8.04 -11.54
CA LYS A 100 -2.82 7.92 -10.18
C LYS A 100 -3.23 9.14 -9.36
N LEU A 101 -3.85 8.90 -8.22
CA LEU A 101 -4.47 9.92 -7.37
C LEU A 101 -3.86 9.87 -5.96
N PRO A 102 -3.23 10.95 -5.48
CA PRO A 102 -2.68 10.99 -4.14
C PRO A 102 -3.80 11.07 -3.09
N VAL A 103 -3.63 10.31 -2.01
CA VAL A 103 -4.52 10.32 -0.84
C VAL A 103 -3.81 11.03 0.30
N LYS A 104 -4.27 12.20 0.68
CA LYS A 104 -3.62 13.06 1.66
C LYS A 104 -4.17 12.89 3.08
N GLY A 105 -5.40 12.43 3.21
CA GLY A 105 -6.08 12.27 4.50
C GLY A 105 -6.47 10.84 4.80
N ALA A 106 -6.77 10.53 6.06
CA ALA A 106 -7.23 9.21 6.49
C ALA A 106 -8.56 8.80 5.81
N ARG A 107 -9.39 9.79 5.46
CA ARG A 107 -10.60 9.65 4.66
C ARG A 107 -10.61 10.77 3.64
N GLN A 108 -10.59 10.44 2.37
CA GLN A 108 -10.49 11.46 1.32
C GLN A 108 -11.24 11.07 0.05
N GLY A 109 -12.02 12.02 -0.47
CA GLY A 109 -12.57 11.97 -1.82
C GLY A 109 -11.49 12.24 -2.85
N VAL A 110 -11.39 11.37 -3.85
CA VAL A 110 -10.54 11.54 -5.02
C VAL A 110 -11.35 11.21 -6.28
N TRP A 111 -11.01 11.82 -7.39
CA TRP A 111 -11.73 11.59 -8.64
C TRP A 111 -10.82 11.65 -9.84
N SER A 112 -11.24 10.95 -10.88
CA SER A 112 -10.65 11.03 -12.20
C SER A 112 -11.74 11.27 -13.23
N MET A 113 -11.36 11.65 -14.43
CA MET A 113 -12.29 11.81 -15.54
C MET A 113 -11.76 11.09 -16.77
N ASN A 114 -12.68 10.65 -17.62
CA ASN A 114 -12.35 10.15 -18.94
C ASN A 114 -13.11 10.96 -20.01
N LYS A 115 -12.39 11.31 -21.08
CA LYS A 115 -13.00 11.89 -22.28
C LYS A 115 -13.63 10.76 -23.09
N MET A 116 -14.95 10.84 -23.23
CA MET A 116 -15.75 9.83 -23.91
C MET A 116 -15.75 10.04 -25.42
N GLN A 117 -15.66 8.95 -26.15
CA GLN A 117 -15.82 8.92 -27.60
C GLN A 117 -17.22 8.39 -27.91
N PRO A 118 -18.07 9.14 -28.61
CA PRO A 118 -19.49 8.78 -28.84
C PRO A 118 -19.71 7.42 -29.47
N GLU A 119 -18.75 6.98 -30.26
CA GLU A 119 -18.77 5.69 -30.94
C GLU A 119 -18.45 4.49 -30.03
N ARG A 120 -17.88 4.74 -28.85
CA ARG A 120 -17.55 3.70 -27.89
C ARG A 120 -18.68 3.45 -26.91
N THR A 121 -19.85 3.12 -27.46
CA THR A 121 -21.04 2.77 -26.66
C THR A 121 -20.91 1.36 -26.07
N GLY A 122 -21.59 1.15 -24.95
CA GLY A 122 -21.60 -0.11 -24.21
C GLY A 122 -21.16 0.03 -22.77
N ASN A 123 -20.77 -1.07 -22.17
CA ASN A 123 -20.36 -1.11 -20.76
C ASN A 123 -18.90 -0.68 -20.60
N TRP A 124 -18.73 0.30 -19.74
CA TRP A 124 -17.44 0.75 -19.26
C TRP A 124 -17.21 0.29 -17.82
N MET A 125 -15.96 0.10 -17.47
CA MET A 125 -15.56 -0.34 -16.14
C MET A 125 -14.47 0.58 -15.60
N VAL A 126 -14.49 0.81 -14.29
CA VAL A 126 -13.36 1.43 -13.58
C VAL A 126 -12.95 0.53 -12.42
N GLU A 127 -11.68 0.23 -12.34
CA GLU A 127 -11.06 -0.45 -11.22
C GLU A 127 -10.34 0.57 -10.36
N VAL A 128 -10.48 0.45 -9.04
CA VAL A 128 -9.65 1.17 -8.06
C VAL A 128 -8.54 0.22 -7.64
N VAL A 129 -7.31 0.61 -7.91
CA VAL A 129 -6.12 -0.20 -7.63
C VAL A 129 -5.33 0.46 -6.50
N ASP A 130 -5.01 -0.33 -5.50
CA ASP A 130 -4.23 0.12 -4.35
C ASP A 130 -2.72 0.26 -4.69
N PRO A 131 -1.89 0.81 -3.77
CA PRO A 131 -0.45 0.96 -4.01
C PRO A 131 0.31 -0.36 -4.23
N ARG A 132 -0.26 -1.49 -3.84
CA ARG A 132 0.32 -2.82 -4.03
C ARG A 132 -0.05 -3.44 -5.37
N GLY A 133 -0.93 -2.78 -6.13
CA GLY A 133 -1.44 -3.28 -7.39
C GLY A 133 -2.68 -4.18 -7.26
N GLU A 134 -3.29 -4.24 -6.08
CA GLU A 134 -4.52 -4.99 -5.87
C GLU A 134 -5.75 -4.16 -6.24
N VAL A 135 -6.72 -4.79 -6.89
CA VAL A 135 -8.01 -4.17 -7.19
C VAL A 135 -8.89 -4.23 -5.94
N ILE A 136 -9.17 -3.07 -5.36
CA ILE A 136 -9.99 -2.94 -4.15
C ILE A 136 -11.44 -2.55 -4.41
N ARG A 137 -11.77 -2.15 -5.62
CA ARG A 137 -13.13 -1.82 -6.06
C ARG A 137 -13.28 -1.92 -7.57
N ILE A 138 -14.44 -2.33 -8.03
CA ILE A 138 -14.84 -2.34 -9.44
C ILE A 138 -16.24 -1.77 -9.56
N ASP A 139 -16.42 -0.78 -10.41
CA ASP A 139 -17.72 -0.21 -10.75
C ASP A 139 -17.87 -0.12 -12.27
N ASN A 140 -19.11 -0.21 -12.74
CA ASN A 140 -19.47 -0.19 -14.15
C ASN A 140 -20.51 0.90 -14.43
N PHE A 141 -20.52 1.42 -15.65
CA PHE A 141 -21.57 2.26 -16.16
C PHE A 141 -21.86 1.94 -17.63
N ALA A 142 -23.09 2.22 -18.02
CA ALA A 142 -23.49 2.11 -19.41
C ALA A 142 -23.33 3.46 -20.13
N TYR A 143 -22.80 3.41 -21.35
CA TYR A 143 -22.66 4.56 -22.22
C TYR A 143 -23.37 4.26 -23.54
N ASN A 144 -24.55 4.84 -23.73
CA ASN A 144 -25.49 4.42 -24.77
C ASN A 144 -25.93 5.59 -25.64
N PRO A 145 -26.40 5.35 -26.89
CA PRO A 145 -27.11 6.37 -27.65
C PRO A 145 -28.33 6.85 -26.87
N PRO A 146 -28.80 8.11 -27.10
CA PRO A 146 -30.04 8.58 -26.51
C PRO A 146 -31.22 7.71 -26.97
N LEU A 147 -32.21 7.56 -26.08
CA LEU A 147 -33.45 6.84 -26.37
C LEU A 147 -34.29 7.57 -27.41
#